data_4d5492b28f735a61325eaf79a6fdede4
#
_entry.id   4d5492b28f735a61325eaf79a6fdede4
#
_cell.length_a   1.000
_cell.length_b   1.000
_cell.length_c   1.000
_cell.angle_alpha   90.00
_cell.angle_beta   90.00
_cell.angle_gamma   90.00
#
_symmetry.space_group_name_H-M   'P 1'
#
loop_
_entity.id
_entity.type
_entity.pdbx_description
1 polymer ?
#
loop_
_entity_poly.entity_id
_entity_poly.type
_entity_poly.pdbx_seq_one_letter_code
_entity_poly.pdbx_strand_id
1 'polypeptide(L)'
;MNLKNVVRIAACAAATGVLAVVLAGCGSSSSQHQIAVPSDATNEARALLLLQDEGLLTLNDGAGLTATTNDIKENPYNIQFVETEAASVPRTLSDVDAAVINGNYALGAGLDPSTAFAAEGADSQAAQEYGNVVAVRSGDEKSAKTEALLAALQSQKVSDFITSTYSGTVVPVFTVVADIPQATGDDTTIKVGASPTPHAEILNAAKDLLAAKGWTLEVVEFTDYVQPNVALSDGSLDANYFQHQPYLDNYNEENGTDLVGVAKIHFEAMALYGGKAASLDDLKK
;
A
#
# COMPACT_ATOMS: atom_id res chain seq x y z
N MET A 1 -0.97 67.55 29.09
CA MET A 1 -1.04 68.95 28.63
C MET A 1 -1.31 68.92 27.16
N ASN A 2 -2.56 69.15 26.82
CA ASN A 2 -3.09 70.13 25.82
C ASN A 2 -2.76 69.78 24.36
N LEU A 3 -3.62 69.78 23.49
CA LEU A 3 -5.03 70.14 23.22
C LEU A 3 -5.13 70.46 21.72
N LYS A 4 -6.14 69.91 21.05
CA LYS A 4 -7.01 70.61 20.05
C LYS A 4 -6.35 71.23 18.80
N ASN A 5 -6.82 71.02 17.63
CA ASN A 5 -8.06 71.43 16.97
C ASN A 5 -8.08 70.84 15.53
N VAL A 6 -9.13 70.21 15.05
CA VAL A 6 -10.42 70.70 14.55
C VAL A 6 -10.37 71.35 13.15
N VAL A 7 -10.92 70.59 12.19
CA VAL A 7 -11.91 70.96 11.13
C VAL A 7 -11.47 71.83 9.95
N ARG A 8 -11.69 71.39 8.70
CA ARG A 8 -12.80 71.79 7.82
C ARG A 8 -12.79 71.14 6.44
N ILE A 9 -13.84 70.49 6.19
CA ILE A 9 -14.64 70.21 5.00
C ILE A 9 -14.36 71.09 3.78
N ALA A 10 -14.22 70.50 2.59
CA ALA A 10 -14.82 71.02 1.36
C ALA A 10 -15.05 69.84 0.38
N ALA A 11 -16.31 69.64 0.05
CA ALA A 11 -16.78 68.73 -0.99
C ALA A 11 -16.59 69.42 -2.36
N CYS A 12 -16.14 68.60 -3.35
CA CYS A 12 -16.44 68.88 -4.74
C CYS A 12 -16.68 67.53 -5.46
N ALA A 13 -17.93 67.37 -5.88
CA ALA A 13 -18.38 66.33 -6.73
C ALA A 13 -17.82 66.49 -8.17
N ALA A 14 -17.22 65.52 -8.74
CA ALA A 14 -17.08 65.36 -10.18
C ALA A 14 -17.35 63.91 -10.55
N ALA A 15 -18.52 63.69 -11.13
CA ALA A 15 -18.93 62.45 -11.72
C ALA A 15 -18.14 62.27 -13.03
N THR A 16 -17.33 61.20 -13.08
CA THR A 16 -16.82 60.68 -14.34
C THR A 16 -17.05 59.16 -14.35
N GLY A 17 -17.97 58.71 -15.22
CA GLY A 17 -18.31 57.33 -15.43
C GLY A 17 -17.09 56.56 -15.93
N VAL A 18 -16.70 55.56 -15.16
CA VAL A 18 -15.79 54.51 -15.62
C VAL A 18 -16.66 53.31 -15.99
N LEU A 19 -16.74 53.08 -17.28
CA LEU A 19 -17.32 51.90 -17.89
C LEU A 19 -16.45 50.70 -17.46
N ALA A 20 -16.88 49.97 -16.45
CA ALA A 20 -16.26 48.71 -16.07
C ALA A 20 -16.58 47.67 -17.16
N VAL A 21 -15.64 47.45 -18.07
CA VAL A 21 -15.64 46.26 -18.94
C VAL A 21 -15.34 45.08 -18.05
N VAL A 22 -16.39 44.36 -17.64
CA VAL A 22 -16.27 43.04 -17.04
C VAL A 22 -15.83 42.11 -18.18
N LEU A 23 -14.52 41.88 -18.30
CA LEU A 23 -13.97 40.73 -19.02
C LEU A 23 -14.37 39.50 -18.21
N ALA A 24 -15.52 38.90 -18.57
CA ALA A 24 -15.80 37.52 -18.23
C ALA A 24 -14.75 36.63 -18.94
N GLY A 25 -13.62 36.51 -18.30
CA GLY A 25 -12.69 35.44 -18.60
C GLY A 25 -13.35 34.14 -18.22
N CYS A 26 -13.95 33.44 -19.19
CA CYS A 26 -14.15 32.00 -19.08
C CYS A 26 -12.77 31.35 -19.06
N GLY A 27 -12.08 31.41 -17.94
CA GLY A 27 -11.05 30.47 -17.61
C GLY A 27 -11.78 29.16 -17.33
N SER A 28 -11.71 28.21 -18.23
CA SER A 28 -11.93 26.81 -17.90
C SER A 28 -10.95 26.52 -16.78
N SER A 29 -11.41 26.55 -15.52
CA SER A 29 -10.71 25.87 -14.44
C SER A 29 -10.78 24.40 -14.81
N SER A 30 -9.73 23.86 -15.45
CA SER A 30 -9.53 22.43 -15.45
C SER A 30 -9.58 22.03 -13.97
N SER A 31 -10.61 21.30 -13.57
CA SER A 31 -10.69 20.75 -12.23
C SER A 31 -9.44 19.90 -12.05
N GLN A 32 -8.60 20.30 -11.11
CA GLN A 32 -7.38 19.55 -10.80
C GLN A 32 -7.83 18.29 -10.05
N HIS A 33 -7.59 17.11 -10.65
CA HIS A 33 -7.92 15.85 -9.99
C HIS A 33 -6.91 15.55 -8.89
N GLN A 34 -7.40 15.06 -7.76
CA GLN A 34 -6.58 14.61 -6.64
C GLN A 34 -6.58 13.09 -6.58
N ILE A 35 -5.41 12.48 -6.61
CA ILE A 35 -5.24 11.03 -6.41
C ILE A 35 -4.34 10.80 -5.20
N ALA A 36 -4.87 10.07 -4.20
CA ALA A 36 -4.07 9.66 -3.05
C ALA A 36 -3.24 8.41 -3.40
N VAL A 37 -1.98 8.42 -2.95
CA VAL A 37 -1.02 7.31 -3.14
C VAL A 37 -0.27 7.05 -1.83
N PRO A 38 0.26 5.82 -1.61
CA PRO A 38 1.16 5.54 -0.50
C PRO A 38 2.41 6.43 -0.57
N SER A 39 2.94 6.84 0.59
CA SER A 39 4.11 7.72 0.69
C SER A 39 5.43 6.99 0.90
N ASP A 40 5.42 5.67 1.10
CA ASP A 40 6.65 4.89 1.14
C ASP A 40 7.18 4.63 -0.28
N ALA A 41 8.50 4.69 -0.45
CA ALA A 41 9.15 4.73 -1.76
C ALA A 41 8.71 3.60 -2.71
N THR A 42 8.55 2.37 -2.20
CA THR A 42 8.25 1.22 -3.05
C THR A 42 6.77 1.10 -3.42
N ASN A 43 5.85 1.47 -2.52
CA ASN A 43 4.41 1.49 -2.84
C ASN A 43 4.02 2.75 -3.61
N GLU A 44 4.68 3.90 -3.41
CA GLU A 44 4.52 5.08 -4.27
C GLU A 44 4.90 4.73 -5.72
N ALA A 45 6.10 4.16 -5.93
CA ALA A 45 6.54 3.73 -7.25
C ALA A 45 5.55 2.77 -7.91
N ARG A 46 5.07 1.77 -7.16
CA ARG A 46 4.08 0.80 -7.61
C ARG A 46 2.76 1.46 -8.02
N ALA A 47 2.29 2.44 -7.22
CA ALA A 47 1.09 3.20 -7.53
C ALA A 47 1.25 4.04 -8.82
N LEU A 48 2.39 4.71 -8.99
CA LEU A 48 2.68 5.50 -10.19
C LEU A 48 2.79 4.62 -11.44
N LEU A 49 3.35 3.41 -11.33
CA LEU A 49 3.41 2.44 -12.44
C LEU A 49 1.99 1.98 -12.84
N LEU A 50 1.10 1.68 -11.88
CA LEU A 50 -0.30 1.37 -12.18
C LEU A 50 -1.00 2.53 -12.91
N LEU A 51 -0.79 3.76 -12.45
CA LEU A 51 -1.39 4.95 -13.08
C LEU A 51 -0.81 5.20 -14.49
N GLN A 52 0.45 4.86 -14.73
CA GLN A 52 1.07 4.90 -16.07
C GLN A 52 0.46 3.84 -16.99
N ASP A 53 0.26 2.61 -16.51
CA ASP A 53 -0.36 1.53 -17.28
C ASP A 53 -1.79 1.89 -17.71
N GLU A 54 -2.50 2.66 -16.88
CA GLU A 54 -3.83 3.19 -17.17
C GLU A 54 -3.81 4.46 -18.05
N GLY A 55 -2.63 4.94 -18.43
CA GLY A 55 -2.45 6.11 -19.31
C GLY A 55 -2.80 7.44 -18.64
N LEU A 56 -2.76 7.51 -17.29
CA LEU A 56 -3.01 8.74 -16.54
C LEU A 56 -1.79 9.65 -16.46
N LEU A 57 -0.60 9.09 -16.57
CA LEU A 57 0.69 9.80 -16.57
C LEU A 57 1.73 9.01 -17.39
N THR A 58 2.91 9.60 -17.59
CA THR A 58 4.11 8.87 -18.01
C THR A 58 5.27 9.19 -17.06
N LEU A 59 6.09 8.19 -16.78
CA LEU A 59 7.29 8.33 -15.95
C LEU A 59 8.53 8.54 -16.82
N ASN A 60 9.59 9.08 -16.24
CA ASN A 60 10.90 9.16 -16.86
C ASN A 60 11.46 7.76 -17.15
N ASP A 61 12.19 7.61 -18.25
CA ASP A 61 12.81 6.34 -18.61
C ASP A 61 13.73 5.84 -17.47
N GLY A 62 13.51 4.62 -17.01
CA GLY A 62 14.31 3.99 -15.96
C GLY A 62 13.92 4.32 -14.52
N ALA A 63 12.84 5.07 -14.28
CA ALA A 63 12.35 5.34 -12.91
C ALA A 63 11.99 4.04 -12.16
N GLY A 64 11.30 3.10 -12.82
CA GLY A 64 11.09 1.73 -12.33
C GLY A 64 10.50 1.64 -10.91
N LEU A 65 11.00 0.69 -10.12
CA LEU A 65 10.49 0.39 -8.76
C LEU A 65 10.88 1.42 -7.69
N THR A 66 11.56 2.51 -8.06
CA THR A 66 11.94 3.62 -7.19
C THR A 66 11.37 4.95 -7.67
N ALA A 67 10.40 4.92 -8.59
CA ALA A 67 9.75 6.12 -9.10
C ALA A 67 9.06 6.91 -7.98
N THR A 68 9.21 8.22 -8.03
CA THR A 68 8.52 9.18 -7.17
C THR A 68 7.67 10.14 -8.01
N THR A 69 6.85 10.96 -7.40
CA THR A 69 6.11 12.03 -8.11
C THR A 69 7.05 12.97 -8.86
N ASN A 70 8.33 13.08 -8.46
CA ASN A 70 9.34 13.87 -9.18
C ASN A 70 9.80 13.24 -10.51
N ASP A 71 9.53 11.95 -10.70
CA ASP A 71 9.87 11.22 -11.92
C ASP A 71 8.76 11.24 -12.98
N ILE A 72 7.69 11.97 -12.73
CA ILE A 72 6.59 12.14 -13.68
C ILE A 72 7.08 13.02 -14.84
N LYS A 73 7.12 12.44 -16.05
CA LYS A 73 7.51 13.11 -17.29
C LYS A 73 6.34 13.88 -17.91
N GLU A 74 5.16 13.27 -17.93
CA GLU A 74 3.94 13.87 -18.47
C GLU A 74 2.78 13.61 -17.52
N ASN A 75 2.00 14.64 -17.24
CA ASN A 75 0.78 14.62 -16.46
C ASN A 75 -0.34 15.35 -17.22
N PRO A 76 -0.88 14.72 -18.29
CA PRO A 76 -1.78 15.39 -19.23
C PRO A 76 -3.11 15.81 -18.59
N TYR A 77 -3.51 15.19 -17.49
CA TYR A 77 -4.77 15.43 -16.80
C TYR A 77 -4.62 16.30 -15.56
N ASN A 78 -3.43 16.90 -15.36
CA ASN A 78 -3.14 17.80 -14.24
C ASN A 78 -3.48 17.20 -12.87
N ILE A 79 -3.13 15.93 -12.67
CA ILE A 79 -3.38 15.19 -11.42
C ILE A 79 -2.47 15.75 -10.33
N GLN A 80 -3.06 16.06 -9.18
CA GLN A 80 -2.34 16.37 -7.95
C GLN A 80 -2.26 15.12 -7.08
N PHE A 81 -1.05 14.72 -6.70
CA PHE A 81 -0.84 13.57 -5.82
C PHE A 81 -0.96 13.99 -4.35
N VAL A 82 -1.65 13.15 -3.58
CA VAL A 82 -1.76 13.26 -2.12
C VAL A 82 -1.04 12.06 -1.52
N GLU A 83 0.25 12.26 -1.21
CA GLU A 83 1.09 11.23 -0.60
C GLU A 83 0.73 11.09 0.87
N THR A 84 0.39 9.88 1.30
CA THR A 84 0.06 9.60 2.70
C THR A 84 0.46 8.18 3.08
N GLU A 85 0.62 7.93 4.38
CA GLU A 85 0.91 6.58 4.88
C GLU A 85 -0.08 5.56 4.31
N ALA A 86 0.42 4.41 3.83
CA ALA A 86 -0.38 3.39 3.13
C ALA A 86 -1.63 2.96 3.92
N ALA A 87 -1.51 2.79 5.24
CA ALA A 87 -2.61 2.47 6.15
C ALA A 87 -3.71 3.55 6.21
N SER A 88 -3.38 4.77 5.81
CA SER A 88 -4.29 5.92 5.83
C SER A 88 -4.98 6.18 4.50
N VAL A 89 -4.43 5.67 3.38
CA VAL A 89 -4.96 5.91 2.03
C VAL A 89 -6.46 5.57 1.89
N PRO A 90 -7.00 4.45 2.39
CA PRO A 90 -8.41 4.14 2.25
C PRO A 90 -9.34 5.21 2.85
N ARG A 91 -8.91 5.86 3.93
CA ARG A 91 -9.69 6.91 4.60
C ARG A 91 -9.76 8.23 3.83
N THR A 92 -8.85 8.44 2.87
CA THR A 92 -8.84 9.64 2.04
C THR A 92 -9.86 9.64 0.91
N LEU A 93 -10.46 8.47 0.59
CA LEU A 93 -11.36 8.33 -0.57
C LEU A 93 -12.50 9.34 -0.59
N SER A 94 -13.05 9.75 0.56
CA SER A 94 -14.11 10.78 0.62
C SER A 94 -13.60 12.18 0.25
N ASP A 95 -12.30 12.42 0.32
CA ASP A 95 -11.69 13.74 0.20
C ASP A 95 -10.96 13.96 -1.13
N VAL A 96 -10.66 12.88 -1.86
CA VAL A 96 -9.96 12.89 -3.15
C VAL A 96 -10.84 12.36 -4.29
N ASP A 97 -10.39 12.51 -5.54
CA ASP A 97 -11.13 12.00 -6.70
C ASP A 97 -10.94 10.48 -6.87
N ALA A 98 -9.75 9.96 -6.55
CA ALA A 98 -9.46 8.54 -6.53
C ALA A 98 -8.27 8.26 -5.59
N ALA A 99 -8.03 6.99 -5.26
CA ALA A 99 -6.88 6.57 -4.49
C ALA A 99 -6.33 5.23 -4.97
N VAL A 100 -5.01 5.09 -5.01
CA VAL A 100 -4.33 3.81 -5.26
C VAL A 100 -4.03 3.16 -3.92
N ILE A 101 -4.62 1.98 -3.69
CA ILE A 101 -4.67 1.34 -2.37
C ILE A 101 -4.08 -0.06 -2.45
N ASN A 102 -3.18 -0.39 -1.51
CA ASN A 102 -2.66 -1.74 -1.34
C ASN A 102 -3.78 -2.73 -1.01
N GLY A 103 -3.70 -3.96 -1.55
CA GLY A 103 -4.75 -4.97 -1.45
C GLY A 103 -5.19 -5.26 -0.01
N ASN A 104 -4.24 -5.47 0.92
CA ASN A 104 -4.55 -5.71 2.33
C ASN A 104 -5.30 -4.55 3.00
N TYR A 105 -4.96 -3.30 2.69
CA TYR A 105 -5.66 -2.14 3.24
C TYR A 105 -7.03 -1.93 2.58
N ALA A 106 -7.17 -2.25 1.30
CA ALA A 106 -8.46 -2.25 0.63
C ALA A 106 -9.41 -3.29 1.24
N LEU A 107 -8.93 -4.52 1.43
CA LEU A 107 -9.67 -5.59 2.11
C LEU A 107 -10.03 -5.21 3.55
N GLY A 108 -9.07 -4.69 4.31
CA GLY A 108 -9.27 -4.26 5.69
C GLY A 108 -10.27 -3.10 5.83
N ALA A 109 -10.39 -2.26 4.81
CA ALA A 109 -11.38 -1.18 4.74
C ALA A 109 -12.75 -1.66 4.22
N GLY A 110 -12.89 -2.93 3.82
CA GLY A 110 -14.13 -3.49 3.27
C GLY A 110 -14.45 -2.98 1.86
N LEU A 111 -13.45 -2.52 1.11
CA LEU A 111 -13.63 -2.12 -0.28
C LEU A 111 -13.85 -3.37 -1.15
N ASP A 112 -14.84 -3.31 -2.04
CA ASP A 112 -15.08 -4.37 -3.00
C ASP A 112 -14.09 -4.24 -4.17
N PRO A 113 -13.20 -5.20 -4.41
CA PRO A 113 -12.22 -5.15 -5.48
C PRO A 113 -12.85 -5.03 -6.88
N SER A 114 -14.09 -5.50 -7.05
CA SER A 114 -14.84 -5.39 -8.32
C SER A 114 -15.25 -3.96 -8.66
N THR A 115 -15.19 -3.04 -7.69
CA THR A 115 -15.50 -1.60 -7.88
C THR A 115 -14.29 -0.75 -8.21
N ALA A 116 -13.09 -1.33 -8.21
CA ALA A 116 -11.88 -0.62 -8.60
C ALA A 116 -11.95 -0.19 -10.07
N PHE A 117 -11.45 1.00 -10.36
CA PHE A 117 -11.35 1.50 -11.75
C PHE A 117 -10.26 0.77 -12.53
N ALA A 118 -9.21 0.36 -11.85
CA ALA A 118 -8.10 -0.42 -12.37
C ALA A 118 -7.44 -1.23 -11.24
N ALA A 119 -6.83 -2.35 -11.59
CA ALA A 119 -6.08 -3.18 -10.66
C ALA A 119 -4.94 -3.90 -11.39
N GLU A 120 -3.87 -4.18 -10.68
CA GLU A 120 -2.78 -5.00 -11.21
C GLU A 120 -3.27 -6.41 -11.55
N GLY A 121 -2.82 -6.93 -12.69
CA GLY A 121 -3.16 -8.29 -13.10
C GLY A 121 -2.39 -9.35 -12.31
N ALA A 122 -3.03 -10.47 -11.97
CA ALA A 122 -2.38 -11.59 -11.29
C ALA A 122 -1.23 -12.23 -12.11
N ASP A 123 -1.25 -12.09 -13.44
CA ASP A 123 -0.22 -12.60 -14.37
C ASP A 123 0.78 -11.49 -14.78
N SER A 124 0.70 -10.31 -14.16
CA SER A 124 1.55 -9.17 -14.48
C SER A 124 2.98 -9.31 -13.94
N GLN A 125 3.89 -8.47 -14.43
CA GLN A 125 5.21 -8.33 -13.82
C GLN A 125 5.11 -7.89 -12.35
N ALA A 126 4.12 -7.05 -12.01
CA ALA A 126 3.84 -6.65 -10.64
C ALA A 126 3.57 -7.85 -9.72
N ALA A 127 2.81 -8.86 -10.19
CA ALA A 127 2.56 -10.08 -9.42
C ALA A 127 3.84 -10.87 -9.10
N GLN A 128 4.82 -10.83 -10.00
CA GLN A 128 6.12 -11.50 -9.79
C GLN A 128 7.00 -10.73 -8.80
N GLU A 129 7.04 -9.41 -8.89
CA GLU A 129 7.87 -8.55 -8.06
C GLU A 129 7.29 -8.37 -6.65
N TYR A 130 5.99 -8.11 -6.55
CA TYR A 130 5.30 -7.74 -5.32
C TYR A 130 4.58 -8.90 -4.61
N GLY A 131 4.98 -10.16 -4.87
CA GLY A 131 4.53 -11.29 -4.05
C GLY A 131 4.92 -11.09 -2.59
N ASN A 132 3.96 -11.29 -1.67
CA ASN A 132 4.17 -11.12 -0.23
C ASN A 132 5.04 -12.22 0.34
N VAL A 133 6.09 -11.83 1.07
CA VAL A 133 7.12 -12.71 1.62
C VAL A 133 6.97 -12.92 3.13
N VAL A 134 7.37 -14.11 3.58
CA VAL A 134 7.76 -14.31 4.98
C VAL A 134 9.19 -13.84 5.12
N ALA A 135 9.45 -12.99 6.12
CA ALA A 135 10.80 -12.53 6.44
C ALA A 135 11.22 -13.01 7.84
N VAL A 136 12.51 -13.26 7.99
CA VAL A 136 13.18 -13.68 9.22
C VAL A 136 14.46 -12.88 9.43
N ARG A 137 15.08 -12.96 10.60
CA ARG A 137 16.43 -12.42 10.81
C ARG A 137 17.46 -13.23 10.02
N SER A 138 18.51 -12.56 9.58
CA SER A 138 19.68 -13.21 8.99
C SER A 138 20.27 -14.25 9.95
N GLY A 139 20.45 -15.46 9.46
CA GLY A 139 20.87 -16.64 10.21
C GLY A 139 19.72 -17.55 10.67
N ASP A 140 18.47 -17.09 10.64
CA ASP A 140 17.29 -17.88 11.01
C ASP A 140 16.60 -18.57 9.82
N GLU A 141 17.13 -18.42 8.58
CA GLU A 141 16.50 -18.91 7.33
C GLU A 141 16.29 -20.44 7.32
N LYS A 142 17.14 -21.15 8.03
CA LYS A 142 17.13 -22.62 8.16
C LYS A 142 16.81 -23.09 9.58
N SER A 143 16.27 -22.21 10.43
CA SER A 143 15.84 -22.63 11.76
C SER A 143 14.65 -23.59 11.66
N ALA A 144 14.52 -24.49 12.63
CA ALA A 144 13.40 -25.43 12.67
C ALA A 144 12.03 -24.73 12.68
N LYS A 145 11.94 -23.56 13.32
CA LYS A 145 10.74 -22.71 13.32
C LYS A 145 10.41 -22.18 11.93
N THR A 146 11.42 -21.66 11.22
CA THR A 146 11.26 -21.14 9.85
C THR A 146 10.85 -22.26 8.89
N GLU A 147 11.54 -23.40 8.92
CA GLU A 147 11.19 -24.53 8.05
C GLU A 147 9.77 -25.05 8.29
N ALA A 148 9.35 -25.15 9.57
CA ALA A 148 8.00 -25.57 9.92
C ALA A 148 6.93 -24.54 9.47
N LEU A 149 7.18 -23.24 9.70
CA LEU A 149 6.29 -22.15 9.28
C LEU A 149 6.09 -22.16 7.77
N LEU A 150 7.19 -22.22 6.99
CA LEU A 150 7.14 -22.21 5.54
C LEU A 150 6.42 -23.44 4.99
N ALA A 151 6.70 -24.63 5.51
CA ALA A 151 6.04 -25.86 5.09
C ALA A 151 4.52 -25.82 5.37
N ALA A 152 4.11 -25.23 6.49
CA ALA A 152 2.69 -25.06 6.82
C ALA A 152 2.00 -24.05 5.90
N LEU A 153 2.63 -22.89 5.65
CA LEU A 153 2.11 -21.84 4.76
C LEU A 153 2.07 -22.30 3.29
N GLN A 154 3.00 -23.11 2.85
CA GLN A 154 3.05 -23.65 1.49
C GLN A 154 2.27 -24.97 1.34
N SER A 155 1.34 -25.27 2.24
CA SER A 155 0.51 -26.46 2.17
C SER A 155 -0.67 -26.33 1.20
N GLN A 156 -1.21 -27.48 0.75
CA GLN A 156 -2.44 -27.51 -0.04
C GLN A 156 -3.62 -26.86 0.70
N LYS A 157 -3.74 -27.05 2.02
CA LYS A 157 -4.80 -26.45 2.84
C LYS A 157 -4.77 -24.92 2.76
N VAL A 158 -3.59 -24.30 2.83
CA VAL A 158 -3.43 -22.85 2.73
C VAL A 158 -3.73 -22.36 1.31
N SER A 159 -3.29 -23.08 0.27
CA SER A 159 -3.62 -22.77 -1.12
C SER A 159 -5.14 -22.78 -1.35
N ASP A 160 -5.83 -23.82 -0.86
CA ASP A 160 -7.29 -23.92 -0.98
C ASP A 160 -8.01 -22.82 -0.19
N PHE A 161 -7.51 -22.49 1.00
CA PHE A 161 -8.04 -21.38 1.81
C PHE A 161 -7.95 -20.05 1.05
N ILE A 162 -6.77 -19.70 0.53
CA ILE A 162 -6.57 -18.44 -0.22
C ILE A 162 -7.53 -18.39 -1.41
N THR A 163 -7.55 -19.45 -2.22
CA THR A 163 -8.36 -19.50 -3.45
C THR A 163 -9.86 -19.39 -3.16
N SER A 164 -10.35 -20.09 -2.13
CA SER A 164 -11.78 -20.10 -1.79
C SER A 164 -12.25 -18.84 -1.08
N THR A 165 -11.38 -18.22 -0.27
CA THR A 165 -11.75 -17.06 0.55
C THR A 165 -11.73 -15.77 -0.25
N TYR A 166 -10.72 -15.57 -1.09
CA TYR A 166 -10.48 -14.27 -1.73
C TYR A 166 -10.87 -14.20 -3.21
N SER A 167 -11.41 -15.30 -3.77
CA SER A 167 -12.01 -15.33 -5.13
C SER A 167 -11.14 -14.68 -6.23
N GLY A 168 -9.81 -14.82 -6.13
CA GLY A 168 -8.85 -14.32 -7.12
C GLY A 168 -8.29 -12.92 -6.86
N THR A 169 -8.74 -12.19 -5.82
CA THR A 169 -8.12 -10.92 -5.40
C THR A 169 -6.82 -11.13 -4.61
N VAL A 170 -6.70 -12.28 -3.97
CA VAL A 170 -5.46 -12.80 -3.39
C VAL A 170 -5.19 -14.16 -4.03
N VAL A 171 -3.99 -14.37 -4.55
CA VAL A 171 -3.63 -15.61 -5.24
C VAL A 171 -2.37 -16.23 -4.64
N PRO A 172 -2.35 -17.56 -4.41
CA PRO A 172 -1.15 -18.23 -3.93
C PRO A 172 -0.07 -18.24 -5.02
N VAL A 173 1.18 -17.98 -4.64
CA VAL A 173 2.33 -17.93 -5.59
C VAL A 173 3.43 -18.91 -5.23
N PHE A 174 3.12 -19.96 -4.47
CA PHE A 174 4.06 -20.97 -4.02
C PHE A 174 3.78 -22.35 -4.64
N THR A 175 4.80 -23.19 -4.62
CA THR A 175 4.63 -24.62 -4.90
C THR A 175 4.29 -25.36 -3.60
N VAL A 176 3.28 -26.24 -3.66
CA VAL A 176 2.83 -26.99 -2.48
C VAL A 176 3.93 -27.90 -1.95
N VAL A 177 4.15 -27.83 -0.63
CA VAL A 177 5.07 -28.68 0.14
C VAL A 177 4.24 -29.66 0.97
N ALA A 178 4.65 -30.94 1.02
CA ALA A 178 3.86 -32.00 1.64
C ALA A 178 4.14 -32.19 3.14
N ASP A 179 5.38 -32.03 3.58
CA ASP A 179 5.80 -32.42 4.92
C ASP A 179 6.19 -31.22 5.79
N ILE A 180 5.52 -31.11 6.94
CA ILE A 180 5.83 -30.13 7.97
C ILE A 180 6.74 -30.80 9.00
N PRO A 181 7.92 -30.25 9.33
CA PRO A 181 8.83 -30.79 10.34
C PRO A 181 8.15 -30.90 11.73
N GLN A 182 8.46 -31.99 12.44
CA GLN A 182 8.03 -32.18 13.82
C GLN A 182 8.78 -31.25 14.75
N ALA A 183 8.09 -30.64 15.71
CA ALA A 183 8.71 -29.85 16.75
C ALA A 183 9.64 -30.73 17.61
N THR A 184 10.83 -30.21 17.91
CA THR A 184 11.82 -30.85 18.77
C THR A 184 12.36 -29.85 19.76
N GLY A 185 12.58 -30.28 21.03
CA GLY A 185 13.03 -29.39 22.09
C GLY A 185 11.90 -28.65 22.82
N ASP A 186 12.27 -27.68 23.66
CA ASP A 186 11.34 -27.00 24.57
C ASP A 186 10.76 -25.71 23.98
N ASP A 187 11.45 -25.07 23.03
CA ASP A 187 10.98 -23.85 22.36
C ASP A 187 10.26 -24.19 21.06
N THR A 188 8.96 -24.43 21.18
CA THR A 188 8.09 -24.83 20.06
C THR A 188 7.11 -23.73 19.64
N THR A 189 7.23 -22.52 20.19
CA THR A 189 6.40 -21.37 19.82
C THR A 189 7.03 -20.62 18.64
N ILE A 190 6.24 -20.41 17.59
CA ILE A 190 6.59 -19.60 16.43
C ILE A 190 5.76 -18.31 16.51
N LYS A 191 6.41 -17.19 16.75
CA LYS A 191 5.75 -15.88 16.88
C LYS A 191 5.92 -15.11 15.58
N VAL A 192 4.79 -14.79 14.90
CA VAL A 192 4.77 -14.16 13.58
C VAL A 192 4.00 -12.86 13.61
N GLY A 193 4.65 -11.75 13.20
CA GLY A 193 4.00 -10.47 12.97
C GLY A 193 3.32 -10.41 11.61
N ALA A 194 2.07 -9.93 11.54
CA ALA A 194 1.30 -9.91 10.29
C ALA A 194 0.32 -8.74 10.22
N SER A 195 -0.05 -8.31 9.01
CA SER A 195 -1.24 -7.48 8.83
C SER A 195 -2.51 -8.31 9.09
N PRO A 196 -3.60 -7.71 9.60
CA PRO A 196 -4.81 -8.47 9.98
C PRO A 196 -5.38 -9.30 8.84
N THR A 197 -5.55 -8.71 7.65
CA THR A 197 -6.06 -9.37 6.44
C THR A 197 -5.18 -9.04 5.24
N PRO A 198 -4.90 -9.97 4.32
CA PRO A 198 -5.20 -11.41 4.38
C PRO A 198 -4.17 -12.21 5.22
N HIS A 199 -3.08 -11.61 5.66
CA HIS A 199 -1.87 -12.27 6.19
C HIS A 199 -2.14 -13.07 7.47
N ALA A 200 -2.74 -12.45 8.51
CA ALA A 200 -3.06 -13.16 9.75
C ALA A 200 -4.12 -14.24 9.52
N GLU A 201 -5.07 -14.03 8.60
CA GLU A 201 -6.06 -15.03 8.23
C GLU A 201 -5.40 -16.26 7.58
N ILE A 202 -4.43 -16.04 6.67
CA ILE A 202 -3.65 -17.11 6.02
C ILE A 202 -2.80 -17.87 7.05
N LEU A 203 -2.14 -17.16 7.98
CA LEU A 203 -1.42 -17.78 9.10
C LEU A 203 -2.35 -18.65 9.97
N ASN A 204 -3.52 -18.14 10.30
CA ASN A 204 -4.51 -18.87 11.09
C ASN A 204 -5.02 -20.13 10.37
N ALA A 205 -5.13 -20.13 9.04
CA ALA A 205 -5.46 -21.33 8.27
C ALA A 205 -4.40 -22.43 8.37
N ALA A 206 -3.13 -22.05 8.61
CA ALA A 206 -2.03 -23.00 8.82
C ALA A 206 -1.88 -23.50 10.26
N LYS A 207 -2.55 -22.88 11.23
CA LYS A 207 -2.34 -23.09 12.68
C LYS A 207 -2.50 -24.54 13.11
N ASP A 208 -3.57 -25.23 12.67
CA ASP A 208 -3.82 -26.62 13.04
C ASP A 208 -2.78 -27.58 12.47
N LEU A 209 -2.22 -27.26 11.29
CA LEU A 209 -1.15 -28.07 10.67
C LEU A 209 0.12 -28.02 11.51
N LEU A 210 0.49 -26.84 12.01
CA LEU A 210 1.60 -26.63 12.93
C LEU A 210 1.34 -27.34 14.27
N ALA A 211 0.14 -27.17 14.84
CA ALA A 211 -0.24 -27.82 16.11
C ALA A 211 -0.16 -29.34 16.03
N ALA A 212 -0.58 -29.96 14.91
CA ALA A 212 -0.46 -31.40 14.68
C ALA A 212 1.00 -31.92 14.67
N LYS A 213 1.98 -31.01 14.51
CA LYS A 213 3.42 -31.28 14.55
C LYS A 213 4.09 -30.80 15.84
N GLY A 214 3.30 -30.41 16.84
CA GLY A 214 3.80 -29.96 18.15
C GLY A 214 4.25 -28.51 18.19
N TRP A 215 4.04 -27.73 17.13
CA TRP A 215 4.33 -26.28 17.11
C TRP A 215 3.15 -25.46 17.62
N THR A 216 3.43 -24.37 18.30
CA THR A 216 2.44 -23.35 18.66
C THR A 216 2.65 -22.11 17.82
N LEU A 217 1.65 -21.74 16.99
CA LEU A 217 1.69 -20.49 16.23
C LEU A 217 1.04 -19.36 17.02
N GLU A 218 1.82 -18.31 17.30
CA GLU A 218 1.34 -17.05 17.87
C GLU A 218 1.39 -15.96 16.78
N VAL A 219 0.22 -15.42 16.41
CA VAL A 219 0.09 -14.37 15.41
C VAL A 219 -0.08 -13.04 16.15
N VAL A 220 0.80 -12.07 15.84
CA VAL A 220 0.78 -10.71 16.37
C VAL A 220 0.37 -9.77 15.25
N GLU A 221 -0.79 -9.12 15.37
CA GLU A 221 -1.31 -8.25 14.31
C GLU A 221 -0.77 -6.83 14.44
N PHE A 222 -0.37 -6.25 13.30
CA PHE A 222 0.08 -4.89 13.15
C PHE A 222 -0.74 -4.18 12.07
N THR A 223 -1.07 -2.92 12.30
CA THR A 223 -1.90 -2.12 11.38
C THR A 223 -1.08 -1.18 10.48
N ASP A 224 0.23 -1.15 10.64
CA ASP A 224 1.19 -0.39 9.84
C ASP A 224 2.28 -1.29 9.27
N TYR A 225 3.12 -0.74 8.36
CA TYR A 225 4.19 -1.51 7.71
C TYR A 225 5.57 -1.36 8.38
N VAL A 226 5.72 -0.49 9.37
CA VAL A 226 7.02 -0.23 10.02
C VAL A 226 7.25 -1.18 11.19
N GLN A 227 6.25 -1.28 12.08
CA GLN A 227 6.39 -2.02 13.34
C GLN A 227 6.70 -3.51 13.20
N PRO A 228 6.19 -4.27 12.18
CA PRO A 228 6.54 -5.67 12.04
C PRO A 228 8.04 -5.92 11.80
N ASN A 229 8.71 -5.05 11.04
CA ASN A 229 10.16 -5.16 10.81
C ASN A 229 10.97 -4.75 12.04
N VAL A 230 10.53 -3.71 12.77
CA VAL A 230 11.15 -3.34 14.06
C VAL A 230 11.09 -4.51 15.03
N ALA A 231 9.90 -5.12 15.22
CA ALA A 231 9.69 -6.23 16.15
C ALA A 231 10.43 -7.51 15.73
N LEU A 232 10.63 -7.73 14.42
CA LEU A 232 11.45 -8.83 13.94
C LEU A 232 12.95 -8.57 14.20
N SER A 233 13.40 -7.36 13.91
CA SER A 233 14.80 -6.97 14.07
C SER A 233 15.26 -6.99 15.53
N ASP A 234 14.40 -6.60 16.49
CA ASP A 234 14.71 -6.61 17.93
C ASP A 234 14.55 -7.99 18.60
N GLY A 235 14.10 -9.01 17.85
CA GLY A 235 13.92 -10.38 18.33
C GLY A 235 12.60 -10.64 19.06
N SER A 236 11.65 -9.71 19.06
CA SER A 236 10.32 -9.89 19.64
C SER A 236 9.44 -10.85 18.83
N LEU A 237 9.79 -11.07 17.56
CA LEU A 237 9.16 -12.01 16.64
C LEU A 237 10.18 -13.02 16.10
N ASP A 238 9.72 -14.21 15.72
CA ASP A 238 10.53 -15.18 14.98
C ASP A 238 10.51 -14.91 13.46
N ALA A 239 9.37 -14.42 12.95
CA ALA A 239 9.17 -14.05 11.55
C ALA A 239 8.15 -12.91 11.43
N ASN A 240 8.09 -12.28 10.27
CA ASN A 240 6.93 -11.47 9.89
C ASN A 240 6.41 -11.86 8.49
N TYR A 241 5.15 -11.51 8.23
CA TYR A 241 4.47 -11.78 6.98
C TYR A 241 3.44 -10.67 6.73
N PHE A 242 3.83 -9.65 5.93
CA PHE A 242 3.01 -8.47 5.65
C PHE A 242 3.50 -7.67 4.43
N GLN A 243 4.68 -7.97 3.90
CA GLN A 243 5.44 -7.13 2.96
C GLN A 243 5.87 -7.90 1.72
N HIS A 244 6.21 -7.18 0.66
CA HIS A 244 6.87 -7.70 -0.53
C HIS A 244 8.38 -7.46 -0.49
N GLN A 245 9.14 -8.19 -1.32
CA GLN A 245 10.60 -8.12 -1.31
C GLN A 245 11.15 -6.70 -1.54
N PRO A 246 10.67 -5.89 -2.51
CA PRO A 246 11.17 -4.52 -2.68
C PRO A 246 11.04 -3.64 -1.44
N TYR A 247 9.94 -3.79 -0.66
CA TYR A 247 9.77 -3.06 0.59
C TYR A 247 10.78 -3.50 1.65
N LEU A 248 11.01 -4.82 1.79
CA LEU A 248 11.99 -5.36 2.73
C LEU A 248 13.41 -4.88 2.41
N ASP A 249 13.77 -4.88 1.12
CA ASP A 249 15.09 -4.44 0.68
C ASP A 249 15.31 -2.96 0.99
N ASN A 250 14.32 -2.11 0.69
CA ASN A 250 14.36 -0.68 1.02
C ASN A 250 14.41 -0.45 2.53
N TYR A 251 13.60 -1.19 3.30
CA TYR A 251 13.63 -1.11 4.77
C TYR A 251 15.03 -1.43 5.33
N ASN A 252 15.65 -2.51 4.84
CA ASN A 252 17.00 -2.89 5.25
C ASN A 252 18.03 -1.79 4.94
N GLU A 253 17.95 -1.19 3.74
CA GLU A 253 18.85 -0.11 3.32
C GLU A 253 18.71 1.13 4.22
N GLU A 254 17.48 1.56 4.47
CA GLU A 254 17.18 2.76 5.25
C GLU A 254 17.51 2.62 6.74
N ASN A 255 17.32 1.41 7.30
CA ASN A 255 17.44 1.16 8.74
C ASN A 255 18.73 0.42 9.13
N GLY A 256 19.55 0.02 8.14
CA GLY A 256 20.80 -0.72 8.40
C GLY A 256 20.54 -2.10 9.01
N THR A 257 19.44 -2.75 8.62
CA THR A 257 19.07 -4.11 9.03
C THR A 257 19.42 -5.13 7.95
N ASP A 258 19.37 -6.41 8.28
CA ASP A 258 19.71 -7.53 7.39
C ASP A 258 18.62 -8.62 7.42
N LEU A 259 17.36 -8.21 7.49
CA LEU A 259 16.22 -9.13 7.45
C LEU A 259 16.16 -9.82 6.08
N VAL A 260 15.76 -11.11 6.06
CA VAL A 260 15.80 -11.95 4.86
C VAL A 260 14.40 -12.44 4.50
N GLY A 261 13.96 -12.16 3.28
CA GLY A 261 12.76 -12.77 2.70
C GLY A 261 13.04 -14.24 2.33
N VAL A 262 12.29 -15.18 2.91
CA VAL A 262 12.58 -16.62 2.79
C VAL A 262 11.60 -17.36 1.87
N ALA A 263 10.40 -16.87 1.68
CA ALA A 263 9.44 -17.42 0.72
C ALA A 263 8.37 -16.42 0.34
N LYS A 264 7.98 -16.40 -0.94
CA LYS A 264 6.75 -15.73 -1.40
C LYS A 264 5.55 -16.66 -1.16
N ILE A 265 4.48 -16.14 -0.58
CA ILE A 265 3.30 -16.92 -0.24
C ILE A 265 2.10 -16.54 -1.11
N HIS A 266 1.78 -15.26 -1.23
CA HIS A 266 0.67 -14.81 -2.06
C HIS A 266 0.99 -13.50 -2.77
N PHE A 267 0.22 -13.20 -3.80
CA PHE A 267 0.12 -11.88 -4.39
C PHE A 267 -1.27 -11.31 -4.10
N GLU A 268 -1.33 -10.03 -3.83
CA GLU A 268 -2.54 -9.22 -3.76
C GLU A 268 -2.37 -7.97 -4.59
N ALA A 269 -3.36 -7.68 -5.44
CA ALA A 269 -3.30 -6.56 -6.35
C ALA A 269 -3.38 -5.22 -5.62
N MET A 270 -2.54 -4.27 -6.01
CA MET A 270 -2.80 -2.86 -5.76
C MET A 270 -3.83 -2.37 -6.76
N ALA A 271 -4.75 -1.49 -6.35
CA ALA A 271 -5.85 -1.07 -7.20
C ALA A 271 -6.20 0.41 -7.02
N LEU A 272 -6.71 1.02 -8.10
CA LEU A 272 -7.23 2.39 -8.14
C LEU A 272 -8.72 2.38 -7.85
N TYR A 273 -9.12 2.94 -6.72
CA TYR A 273 -10.51 3.08 -6.30
C TYR A 273 -11.03 4.50 -6.50
N GLY A 274 -12.29 4.61 -6.94
CA GLY A 274 -12.97 5.91 -7.05
C GLY A 274 -13.30 6.49 -5.67
N GLY A 275 -13.05 7.79 -5.53
CA GLY A 275 -13.51 8.61 -4.43
C GLY A 275 -14.68 9.50 -4.89
N LYS A 276 -14.37 10.76 -5.26
CA LYS A 276 -15.35 11.68 -5.88
C LYS A 276 -15.58 11.41 -7.36
N ALA A 277 -14.56 10.88 -8.08
CA ALA A 277 -14.72 10.45 -9.46
C ALA A 277 -15.62 9.21 -9.54
N ALA A 278 -16.46 9.15 -10.57
CA ALA A 278 -17.37 8.03 -10.78
C ALA A 278 -16.77 6.94 -11.70
N SER A 279 -15.70 7.27 -12.44
CA SER A 279 -15.04 6.37 -13.39
C SER A 279 -13.59 6.78 -13.66
N LEU A 280 -12.83 5.88 -14.26
CA LEU A 280 -11.48 6.17 -14.77
C LEU A 280 -11.51 7.30 -15.82
N ASP A 281 -12.55 7.33 -16.68
CA ASP A 281 -12.69 8.36 -17.71
C ASP A 281 -12.93 9.75 -17.14
N ASP A 282 -13.47 9.86 -15.92
CA ASP A 282 -13.62 11.17 -15.27
C ASP A 282 -12.27 11.76 -14.89
N LEU A 283 -11.27 10.94 -14.58
CA LEU A 283 -9.90 11.38 -14.28
C LEU A 283 -9.13 11.80 -15.54
N LYS A 284 -9.67 11.54 -16.74
CA LYS A 284 -9.07 11.83 -18.06
C LYS A 284 -9.72 13.06 -18.75
N LYS A 285 -10.34 13.95 -17.96
CA LYS A 285 -11.02 15.15 -18.49
C LYS A 285 -10.34 16.47 -18.20
#